data_b1742f9b2832089a2e79d986d43f2069
#
_entry.id   b1742f9b2832089a2e79d986d43f2069
#
_cell.length_a   1.000
_cell.length_b   1.000
_cell.length_c   1.000
_cell.angle_alpha   90.00
_cell.angle_beta   90.00
_cell.angle_gamma   90.00
#
_symmetry.space_group_name_H-M   'P 1'
#
loop_
_entity.id
_entity.type
_entity.pdbx_description
1 polymer ?
#
loop_
_entity_poly.entity_id
_entity_poly.type
_entity_poly.pdbx_seq_one_letter_code
_entity_poly.pdbx_strand_id
1 'polypeptide(L)'
;MKQLCVIQHTSADYLGLMEDHLEGRRIRFHYHRPFTEAGIVPPFEAVGDGLILLGGGPWGSAGTRDVPTLKEEVALARATFMSGLPIIGIGLGAQIVALACDGSVEEAPLTFSVETATRVQDDALAGFMPESYVNPVYMRDRPVPPDYATILATEPDGRPAAFQIGDNVFGFTGHPGFKRAMAEDLVMEFEEVPPSPGPALDKLGMAKHDIADALVPIMTGIVKLTGWMRE
;
A
#
# COMPACT_ATOMS: atom_id res chain seq x y z
N MET A 1 -8.80 11.96 -18.78
CA MET A 1 -9.16 11.54 -17.42
C MET A 1 -8.23 10.41 -17.10
N LYS A 2 -7.55 10.46 -15.96
CA LYS A 2 -6.60 9.42 -15.56
C LYS A 2 -7.32 8.13 -15.18
N GLN A 3 -6.68 7.00 -15.48
CA GLN A 3 -7.21 5.66 -15.20
C GLN A 3 -6.12 4.80 -14.57
N LEU A 4 -6.41 4.24 -13.39
CA LEU A 4 -5.47 3.44 -12.61
C LEU A 4 -5.88 1.97 -12.61
N CYS A 5 -4.87 1.11 -12.66
CA CYS A 5 -5.00 -0.32 -12.41
C CYS A 5 -4.80 -0.57 -10.92
N VAL A 6 -5.71 -1.27 -10.27
CA VAL A 6 -5.61 -1.63 -8.85
C VAL A 6 -5.62 -3.14 -8.73
N ILE A 7 -4.53 -3.72 -8.23
CA ILE A 7 -4.46 -5.15 -7.91
C ILE A 7 -4.93 -5.35 -6.47
N GLN A 8 -5.99 -6.14 -6.33
CA GLN A 8 -6.60 -6.49 -5.05
C GLN A 8 -6.41 -7.99 -4.78
N HIS A 9 -5.84 -8.33 -3.63
CA HIS A 9 -5.45 -9.72 -3.31
C HIS A 9 -6.45 -10.45 -2.44
N THR A 10 -7.36 -9.72 -1.78
CA THR A 10 -8.44 -10.25 -0.94
C THR A 10 -9.69 -9.44 -1.12
N SER A 11 -10.86 -9.98 -0.80
CA SER A 11 -12.12 -9.22 -0.92
C SER A 11 -12.19 -8.05 0.07
N ALA A 12 -11.52 -8.16 1.21
CA ALA A 12 -11.58 -7.21 2.32
C ALA A 12 -10.56 -6.06 2.21
N ASP A 13 -9.44 -6.25 1.49
CA ASP A 13 -8.40 -5.23 1.36
C ASP A 13 -8.55 -4.46 0.04
N TYR A 14 -9.24 -3.34 0.09
CA TYR A 14 -9.51 -2.44 -1.04
C TYR A 14 -8.98 -1.03 -0.74
N LEU A 15 -9.17 -0.07 -1.64
CA LEU A 15 -8.64 1.30 -1.49
C LEU A 15 -9.18 2.07 -0.26
N GLY A 16 -10.29 1.63 0.32
CA GLY A 16 -10.85 2.23 1.53
C GLY A 16 -11.25 3.69 1.34
N LEU A 17 -10.72 4.59 2.20
CA LEU A 17 -10.98 6.03 2.09
C LEU A 17 -10.28 6.67 0.88
N MET A 18 -9.30 6.01 0.27
CA MET A 18 -8.62 6.53 -0.93
C MET A 18 -9.54 6.60 -2.14
N GLU A 19 -10.60 5.76 -2.20
CA GLU A 19 -11.59 5.80 -3.29
C GLU A 19 -12.22 7.19 -3.40
N ASP A 20 -12.72 7.73 -2.29
CA ASP A 20 -13.37 9.06 -2.25
C ASP A 20 -12.40 10.15 -2.73
N HIS A 21 -11.10 10.04 -2.38
CA HIS A 21 -10.08 10.98 -2.81
C HIS A 21 -9.76 10.89 -4.31
N LEU A 22 -9.75 9.70 -4.88
CA LEU A 22 -9.54 9.49 -6.32
C LEU A 22 -10.76 9.97 -7.11
N GLU A 23 -11.96 9.56 -6.71
CA GLU A 23 -13.23 9.95 -7.35
C GLU A 23 -13.45 11.46 -7.31
N GLY A 24 -13.24 12.10 -6.16
CA GLY A 24 -13.33 13.55 -5.97
C GLY A 24 -12.39 14.34 -6.90
N ARG A 25 -11.29 13.73 -7.32
CA ARG A 25 -10.33 14.28 -8.29
C ARG A 25 -10.56 13.83 -9.74
N ARG A 26 -11.65 13.09 -9.98
CA ARG A 26 -12.00 12.52 -11.29
C ARG A 26 -10.92 11.59 -11.85
N ILE A 27 -10.24 10.85 -10.98
CA ILE A 27 -9.30 9.78 -11.30
C ILE A 27 -10.10 8.49 -11.26
N ARG A 28 -10.17 7.76 -12.37
CA ARG A 28 -10.82 6.46 -12.46
C ARG A 28 -9.86 5.37 -12.03
N PHE A 29 -10.40 4.29 -11.47
CA PHE A 29 -9.65 3.10 -11.14
C PHE A 29 -10.46 1.85 -11.45
N HIS A 30 -9.77 0.76 -11.78
CA HIS A 30 -10.34 -0.56 -11.99
C HIS A 30 -9.65 -1.57 -11.10
N TYR A 31 -10.44 -2.32 -10.33
CA TYR A 31 -9.95 -3.46 -9.58
C TYR A 31 -9.75 -4.68 -10.49
N HIS A 32 -8.54 -5.23 -10.44
CA HIS A 32 -8.20 -6.56 -10.91
C HIS A 32 -8.02 -7.46 -9.70
N ARG A 33 -8.69 -8.61 -9.71
CA ARG A 33 -8.78 -9.53 -8.57
C ARG A 33 -8.28 -10.91 -8.95
N PRO A 34 -6.96 -11.17 -8.99
CA PRO A 34 -6.41 -12.45 -9.40
C PRO A 34 -7.00 -13.64 -8.65
N PHE A 35 -7.36 -13.45 -7.37
CA PHE A 35 -8.01 -14.49 -6.56
C PHE A 35 -9.39 -14.93 -7.07
N THR A 36 -10.10 -14.09 -7.84
CA THR A 36 -11.38 -14.44 -8.49
C THR A 36 -11.23 -14.74 -9.98
N GLU A 37 -10.13 -14.33 -10.59
CA GLU A 37 -9.86 -14.39 -12.03
C GLU A 37 -8.91 -15.55 -12.39
N ALA A 38 -8.97 -16.64 -11.66
CA ALA A 38 -8.14 -17.84 -11.85
C ALA A 38 -6.62 -17.57 -11.83
N GLY A 39 -6.16 -16.60 -11.03
CA GLY A 39 -4.75 -16.24 -10.91
C GLY A 39 -4.23 -15.37 -12.06
N ILE A 40 -5.11 -14.71 -12.80
CA ILE A 40 -4.71 -13.88 -13.94
C ILE A 40 -4.35 -12.46 -13.45
N VAL A 41 -3.08 -12.12 -13.59
CA VAL A 41 -2.58 -10.74 -13.42
C VAL A 41 -2.82 -9.98 -14.72
N PRO A 42 -3.32 -8.73 -14.68
CA PRO A 42 -3.55 -7.97 -15.91
C PRO A 42 -2.26 -7.72 -16.68
N PRO A 43 -2.31 -7.64 -18.02
CA PRO A 43 -1.14 -7.30 -18.81
C PRO A 43 -0.74 -5.82 -18.60
N PHE A 44 0.49 -5.47 -18.94
CA PHE A 44 1.03 -4.12 -18.76
C PHE A 44 0.15 -3.03 -19.41
N GLU A 45 -0.46 -3.32 -20.55
CA GLU A 45 -1.34 -2.39 -21.26
C GLU A 45 -2.58 -1.98 -20.44
N ALA A 46 -2.96 -2.78 -19.43
CA ALA A 46 -4.06 -2.48 -18.53
C ALA A 46 -3.68 -1.51 -17.39
N VAL A 47 -2.39 -1.22 -17.19
CA VAL A 47 -1.93 -0.31 -16.12
C VAL A 47 -2.47 1.10 -16.31
N GLY A 48 -2.57 1.56 -17.55
CA GLY A 48 -3.08 2.90 -17.85
C GLY A 48 -2.13 4.00 -17.38
N ASP A 49 -2.60 4.87 -16.49
CA ASP A 49 -1.83 6.02 -15.97
C ASP A 49 -1.11 5.73 -14.64
N GLY A 50 -1.22 4.52 -14.10
CA GLY A 50 -0.53 4.10 -12.88
C GLY A 50 -1.07 2.82 -12.27
N LEU A 51 -0.26 2.21 -11.41
CA LEU A 51 -0.51 0.94 -10.74
C LEU A 51 -0.67 1.15 -9.23
N ILE A 52 -1.68 0.54 -8.64
CA ILE A 52 -1.82 0.42 -7.19
C ILE A 52 -1.85 -1.07 -6.84
N LEU A 53 -0.98 -1.49 -5.93
CA LEU A 53 -0.91 -2.84 -5.40
C LEU A 53 -1.35 -2.79 -3.93
N LEU A 54 -2.41 -3.48 -3.59
CA LEU A 54 -3.00 -3.44 -2.25
C LEU A 54 -2.38 -4.46 -1.29
N GLY A 55 -2.87 -4.49 -0.08
CA GLY A 55 -2.50 -5.47 0.92
C GLY A 55 -2.98 -6.88 0.57
N GLY A 56 -2.46 -7.87 1.26
CA GLY A 56 -2.68 -9.27 0.95
C GLY A 56 -3.31 -10.11 2.07
N GLY A 57 -3.82 -9.49 3.13
CA GLY A 57 -4.27 -10.26 4.29
C GLY A 57 -3.13 -11.11 4.84
N PRO A 58 -3.27 -12.46 4.89
CA PRO A 58 -2.23 -13.36 5.40
C PRO A 58 -1.13 -13.68 4.38
N TRP A 59 -1.27 -13.24 3.11
CA TRP A 59 -0.27 -13.48 2.09
C TRP A 59 0.98 -12.62 2.31
N GLY A 60 2.14 -13.20 2.01
CA GLY A 60 3.45 -12.57 2.04
C GLY A 60 4.20 -12.73 0.72
N SER A 61 5.52 -12.52 0.77
CA SER A 61 6.41 -12.60 -0.38
C SER A 61 7.85 -13.07 -0.05
N ALA A 62 8.06 -13.59 1.18
CA ALA A 62 9.38 -14.05 1.64
C ALA A 62 9.56 -15.58 1.58
N GLY A 63 8.67 -16.31 0.90
CA GLY A 63 8.78 -17.75 0.65
C GLY A 63 7.96 -18.65 1.61
N THR A 64 7.44 -18.12 2.71
CA THR A 64 6.65 -18.92 3.68
C THR A 64 5.20 -19.07 3.24
N ARG A 65 4.59 -18.00 2.79
CA ARG A 65 3.20 -17.97 2.30
C ARG A 65 3.06 -16.90 1.21
N ASP A 66 3.73 -17.11 0.12
CA ASP A 66 3.72 -16.16 -1.00
C ASP A 66 2.32 -16.08 -1.63
N VAL A 67 1.94 -14.87 -2.03
CA VAL A 67 0.76 -14.70 -2.87
C VAL A 67 0.96 -15.51 -4.17
N PRO A 68 -0.05 -16.27 -4.63
CA PRO A 68 0.11 -17.18 -5.78
C PRO A 68 0.60 -16.50 -7.07
N THR A 69 0.31 -15.22 -7.22
CA THR A 69 0.63 -14.38 -8.40
C THR A 69 1.89 -13.52 -8.22
N LEU A 70 2.70 -13.78 -7.18
CA LEU A 70 3.84 -12.94 -6.81
C LEU A 70 4.79 -12.64 -7.98
N LYS A 71 5.14 -13.65 -8.76
CA LYS A 71 6.12 -13.49 -9.86
C LYS A 71 5.59 -12.59 -10.96
N GLU A 72 4.34 -12.79 -11.33
CA GLU A 72 3.65 -12.02 -12.36
C GLU A 72 3.45 -10.57 -11.92
N GLU A 73 3.12 -10.34 -10.65
CA GLU A 73 2.93 -9.01 -10.09
C GLU A 73 4.25 -8.25 -9.93
N VAL A 74 5.32 -8.91 -9.50
CA VAL A 74 6.68 -8.32 -9.50
C VAL A 74 7.11 -7.96 -10.92
N ALA A 75 6.83 -8.82 -11.91
CA ALA A 75 7.14 -8.53 -13.32
C ALA A 75 6.33 -7.33 -13.83
N LEU A 76 5.03 -7.24 -13.51
CA LEU A 76 4.17 -6.12 -13.87
C LEU A 76 4.64 -4.81 -13.21
N ALA A 77 4.94 -4.83 -11.90
CA ALA A 77 5.45 -3.69 -11.18
C ALA A 77 6.80 -3.22 -11.74
N ARG A 78 7.71 -4.14 -12.07
CA ARG A 78 8.99 -3.82 -12.70
C ARG A 78 8.81 -3.18 -14.07
N ALA A 79 7.93 -3.71 -14.92
CA ALA A 79 7.63 -3.14 -16.23
C ALA A 79 7.04 -1.74 -16.09
N THR A 80 6.16 -1.53 -15.11
CA THR A 80 5.54 -0.24 -14.79
C THR A 80 6.60 0.78 -14.34
N PHE A 81 7.48 0.38 -13.42
CA PHE A 81 8.61 1.20 -12.95
C PHE A 81 9.54 1.60 -14.10
N MET A 82 9.99 0.63 -14.90
CA MET A 82 10.88 0.88 -16.05
C MET A 82 10.25 1.77 -17.12
N SER A 83 8.93 1.83 -17.19
CA SER A 83 8.20 2.72 -18.09
C SER A 83 7.97 4.13 -17.52
N GLY A 84 8.45 4.41 -16.30
CA GLY A 84 8.29 5.70 -15.62
C GLY A 84 6.85 6.00 -15.18
N LEU A 85 5.97 4.98 -15.16
CA LEU A 85 4.61 5.13 -14.68
C LEU A 85 4.56 5.08 -13.14
N PRO A 86 3.64 5.84 -12.52
CA PRO A 86 3.50 5.85 -11.07
C PRO A 86 3.05 4.51 -10.49
N ILE A 87 3.59 4.17 -9.31
CA ILE A 87 3.19 2.98 -8.55
C ILE A 87 2.94 3.37 -7.09
N ILE A 88 1.87 2.83 -6.51
CA ILE A 88 1.64 2.83 -5.07
C ILE A 88 1.53 1.37 -4.61
N GLY A 89 2.39 0.97 -3.69
CA GLY A 89 2.30 -0.31 -3.00
C GLY A 89 1.87 -0.13 -1.56
N ILE A 90 0.92 -0.94 -1.10
CA ILE A 90 0.39 -0.92 0.28
C ILE A 90 0.51 -2.32 0.87
N GLY A 91 1.09 -2.47 2.06
CA GLY A 91 1.26 -3.76 2.70
C GLY A 91 2.03 -4.75 1.81
N LEU A 92 1.39 -5.84 1.37
CA LEU A 92 1.96 -6.77 0.39
C LEU A 92 2.39 -6.04 -0.89
N GLY A 93 1.61 -5.07 -1.35
CA GLY A 93 1.98 -4.25 -2.51
C GLY A 93 3.28 -3.49 -2.33
N ALA A 94 3.60 -3.02 -1.12
CA ALA A 94 4.88 -2.38 -0.82
C ALA A 94 6.06 -3.37 -0.90
N GLN A 95 5.84 -4.65 -0.53
CA GLN A 95 6.83 -5.71 -0.70
C GLN A 95 7.09 -5.99 -2.18
N ILE A 96 6.02 -6.09 -2.99
CA ILE A 96 6.11 -6.29 -4.43
C ILE A 96 6.88 -5.13 -5.10
N VAL A 97 6.60 -3.89 -4.70
CA VAL A 97 7.33 -2.70 -5.17
C VAL A 97 8.81 -2.79 -4.81
N ALA A 98 9.15 -3.14 -3.56
CA ALA A 98 10.54 -3.31 -3.15
C ALA A 98 11.25 -4.35 -4.02
N LEU A 99 10.68 -5.54 -4.20
CA LEU A 99 11.22 -6.61 -5.06
C LEU A 99 11.35 -6.16 -6.53
N ALA A 100 10.36 -5.44 -7.05
CA ALA A 100 10.38 -4.95 -8.43
C ALA A 100 11.49 -3.91 -8.69
N CYS A 101 11.93 -3.21 -7.65
CA CYS A 101 12.93 -2.14 -7.71
C CYS A 101 14.28 -2.54 -7.08
N ASP A 102 14.63 -3.83 -7.12
CA ASP A 102 15.90 -4.39 -6.64
C ASP A 102 16.14 -4.27 -5.12
N GLY A 103 15.08 -4.08 -4.34
CA GLY A 103 15.05 -4.26 -2.90
C GLY A 103 14.86 -5.73 -2.52
N SER A 104 14.49 -5.97 -1.28
CA SER A 104 14.24 -7.32 -0.76
C SER A 104 13.04 -7.34 0.20
N VAL A 105 12.77 -8.51 0.77
CA VAL A 105 11.73 -8.72 1.78
C VAL A 105 12.33 -9.50 2.93
N GLU A 106 12.01 -9.09 4.15
CA GLU A 106 12.34 -9.79 5.38
C GLU A 106 11.16 -10.65 5.81
N GLU A 107 11.42 -11.93 6.11
CA GLU A 107 10.41 -12.82 6.65
C GLU A 107 9.96 -12.35 8.05
N ALA A 108 8.64 -12.22 8.23
CA ALA A 108 8.05 -11.84 9.50
C ALA A 108 6.66 -12.47 9.67
N PRO A 109 6.22 -12.70 10.91
CA PRO A 109 4.89 -13.25 11.17
C PRO A 109 3.79 -12.27 10.73
N LEU A 110 2.60 -12.82 10.44
CA LEU A 110 1.41 -12.01 10.22
C LEU A 110 1.12 -11.14 11.44
N THR A 111 1.07 -9.84 11.28
CA THR A 111 0.81 -8.87 12.34
C THR A 111 -0.35 -7.96 11.99
N PHE A 112 -1.09 -7.53 13.01
CA PHE A 112 -2.02 -6.43 12.93
C PHE A 112 -1.69 -5.43 14.05
N SER A 113 -1.24 -4.25 13.66
CA SER A 113 -0.89 -3.16 14.58
C SER A 113 -1.44 -1.83 14.10
N VAL A 114 -1.70 -0.94 15.04
CA VAL A 114 -2.12 0.45 14.77
C VAL A 114 -1.22 1.33 15.61
N GLU A 115 -0.18 1.86 14.98
CA GLU A 115 0.86 2.65 15.64
C GLU A 115 0.99 4.01 14.93
N THR A 116 1.74 4.92 15.52
CA THR A 116 2.03 6.21 14.91
C THR A 116 3.33 6.12 14.12
N ALA A 117 3.28 6.44 12.83
CA ALA A 117 4.47 6.65 12.03
C ALA A 117 4.91 8.12 12.11
N THR A 118 6.21 8.36 12.06
CA THR A 118 6.81 9.70 12.12
C THR A 118 7.56 9.98 10.82
N ARG A 119 7.28 11.15 10.24
CA ARG A 119 7.99 11.66 9.06
C ARG A 119 9.46 11.88 9.37
N VAL A 120 10.34 11.49 8.44
CA VAL A 120 11.80 11.66 8.57
C VAL A 120 12.42 12.62 7.56
N GLN A 121 11.63 13.09 6.58
CA GLN A 121 12.04 14.03 5.56
C GLN A 121 11.06 15.21 5.51
N ASP A 122 11.52 16.44 5.63
CA ASP A 122 10.65 17.62 5.65
C ASP A 122 9.90 17.84 4.33
N ASP A 123 10.50 17.45 3.22
CA ASP A 123 9.93 17.52 1.87
C ASP A 123 9.18 16.26 1.45
N ALA A 124 9.00 15.28 2.35
CA ALA A 124 8.25 14.05 2.06
C ALA A 124 6.88 14.35 1.45
N LEU A 125 6.56 13.64 0.35
CA LEU A 125 5.38 13.88 -0.47
C LEU A 125 5.26 15.35 -0.93
N ALA A 126 6.36 15.94 -1.38
CA ALA A 126 6.45 17.36 -1.77
C ALA A 126 6.04 18.32 -0.63
N GLY A 127 6.37 17.98 0.61
CA GLY A 127 6.04 18.74 1.83
C GLY A 127 4.61 18.52 2.35
N PHE A 128 3.85 17.60 1.77
CA PHE A 128 2.47 17.32 2.21
C PHE A 128 2.38 16.20 3.25
N MET A 129 3.43 15.40 3.45
CA MET A 129 3.35 14.33 4.45
C MET A 129 3.21 14.92 5.86
N PRO A 130 2.21 14.52 6.66
CA PRO A 130 2.09 14.96 8.05
C PRO A 130 3.35 14.64 8.86
N GLU A 131 3.65 15.42 9.89
CA GLU A 131 4.77 15.16 10.80
C GLU A 131 4.65 13.79 11.47
N SER A 132 3.41 13.40 11.78
CA SER A 132 3.06 12.07 12.24
C SER A 132 1.67 11.68 11.76
N TYR A 133 1.44 10.38 11.59
CA TYR A 133 0.13 9.85 11.20
C TYR A 133 -0.09 8.44 11.74
N VAL A 134 -1.34 8.05 11.85
CA VAL A 134 -1.71 6.69 12.25
C VAL A 134 -1.41 5.74 11.11
N ASN A 135 -0.62 4.70 11.39
CA ASN A 135 -0.16 3.69 10.43
C ASN A 135 -0.75 2.31 10.77
N PRO A 136 -1.94 1.97 10.29
CA PRO A 136 -2.54 0.66 10.51
C PRO A 136 -1.90 -0.36 9.57
N VAL A 137 -1.18 -1.32 10.13
CA VAL A 137 -0.45 -2.37 9.41
C VAL A 137 -1.14 -3.71 9.64
N TYR A 138 -1.65 -4.33 8.57
CA TYR A 138 -2.09 -5.72 8.54
C TYR A 138 -1.26 -6.43 7.48
N MET A 139 -0.21 -7.12 7.88
CA MET A 139 0.79 -7.59 6.92
C MET A 139 1.62 -8.75 7.47
N ARG A 140 1.92 -9.72 6.62
CA ARG A 140 2.99 -10.71 6.78
C ARG A 140 4.24 -10.19 6.06
N ASP A 141 5.41 -10.56 6.52
CA ASP A 141 6.70 -10.14 5.97
C ASP A 141 6.87 -8.60 5.97
N ARG A 142 8.06 -8.13 5.63
CA ARG A 142 8.35 -6.69 5.63
C ARG A 142 9.12 -6.28 4.38
N PRO A 143 8.73 -5.19 3.71
CA PRO A 143 9.52 -4.66 2.62
C PRO A 143 10.83 -4.11 3.13
N VAL A 144 11.91 -4.40 2.40
CA VAL A 144 13.22 -3.78 2.55
C VAL A 144 13.50 -2.99 1.27
N PRO A 145 13.22 -1.68 1.27
CA PRO A 145 13.45 -0.85 0.10
C PRO A 145 14.90 -0.91 -0.36
N PRO A 146 15.20 -0.70 -1.65
CA PRO A 146 16.57 -0.63 -2.12
C PRO A 146 17.33 0.56 -1.51
N ASP A 147 18.66 0.50 -1.46
CA ASP A 147 19.51 1.53 -0.84
C ASP A 147 19.33 2.93 -1.44
N TYR A 148 18.87 3.02 -2.69
CA TYR A 148 18.59 4.30 -3.35
C TYR A 148 17.17 4.85 -3.09
N ALA A 149 16.35 4.14 -2.31
CA ALA A 149 15.06 4.64 -1.91
C ALA A 149 15.18 5.72 -0.82
N THR A 150 14.27 6.68 -0.84
CA THR A 150 14.11 7.67 0.21
C THR A 150 13.10 7.18 1.23
N ILE A 151 13.48 7.05 2.49
CA ILE A 151 12.55 6.75 3.57
C ILE A 151 11.80 8.05 3.92
N LEU A 152 10.48 8.01 3.80
CA LEU A 152 9.61 9.16 4.06
C LEU A 152 9.14 9.23 5.51
N ALA A 153 8.85 8.07 6.10
CA ALA A 153 8.40 7.93 7.49
C ALA A 153 8.85 6.60 8.08
N THR A 154 9.00 6.55 9.40
CA THR A 154 9.36 5.34 10.15
C THR A 154 8.31 4.96 11.17
N GLU A 155 8.22 3.66 11.46
CA GLU A 155 7.49 3.08 12.59
C GLU A 155 8.26 3.39 13.91
N PRO A 156 7.62 3.20 15.10
CA PRO A 156 8.28 3.47 16.39
C PRO A 156 9.57 2.69 16.63
N ASP A 157 9.73 1.53 15.98
CA ASP A 157 10.93 0.69 16.05
C ASP A 157 12.02 1.08 15.02
N GLY A 158 11.79 2.15 14.26
CA GLY A 158 12.72 2.67 13.26
C GLY A 158 12.61 2.02 11.88
N ARG A 159 11.76 1.01 11.69
CA ARG A 159 11.53 0.41 10.37
C ARG A 159 10.78 1.38 9.44
N PRO A 160 10.97 1.27 8.11
CA PRO A 160 10.23 2.08 7.16
C PRO A 160 8.71 1.90 7.29
N ALA A 161 7.96 2.98 7.51
CA ALA A 161 6.51 3.04 7.39
C ALA A 161 6.07 3.47 5.99
N ALA A 162 6.84 4.37 5.38
CA ALA A 162 6.66 4.79 4.00
C ALA A 162 8.02 5.08 3.34
N PHE A 163 8.12 4.77 2.05
CA PHE A 163 9.32 5.03 1.25
C PHE A 163 8.94 5.45 -0.17
N GLN A 164 9.87 6.13 -0.83
CA GLN A 164 9.75 6.59 -2.21
C GLN A 164 10.95 6.10 -3.03
N ILE A 165 10.69 5.65 -4.24
CA ILE A 165 11.69 5.23 -5.23
C ILE A 165 11.54 6.11 -6.46
N GLY A 166 12.60 6.84 -6.83
CA GLY A 166 12.51 7.85 -7.88
C GLY A 166 11.48 8.93 -7.53
N ASP A 167 10.79 9.45 -8.53
CA ASP A 167 9.90 10.60 -8.36
C ASP A 167 8.45 10.21 -8.01
N ASN A 168 7.99 9.02 -8.41
CA ASN A 168 6.57 8.69 -8.46
C ASN A 168 6.20 7.27 -8.03
N VAL A 169 7.11 6.55 -7.38
CA VAL A 169 6.85 5.20 -6.83
C VAL A 169 6.89 5.25 -5.32
N PHE A 170 5.82 4.77 -4.69
CA PHE A 170 5.63 4.85 -3.24
C PHE A 170 5.29 3.49 -2.65
N GLY A 171 5.87 3.18 -1.48
CA GLY A 171 5.50 2.04 -0.66
C GLY A 171 5.04 2.49 0.72
N PHE A 172 3.92 1.94 1.18
CA PHE A 172 3.38 2.14 2.53
C PHE A 172 3.22 0.78 3.20
N THR A 173 3.76 0.61 4.40
CA THR A 173 3.57 -0.62 5.17
C THR A 173 2.17 -0.72 5.74
N GLY A 174 1.62 0.39 6.22
CA GLY A 174 0.23 0.50 6.63
C GLY A 174 -0.66 1.05 5.52
N HIS A 175 -1.95 0.79 5.62
CA HIS A 175 -2.93 1.26 4.64
C HIS A 175 -3.42 2.68 4.98
N PRO A 176 -3.06 3.73 4.19
CA PRO A 176 -3.36 5.12 4.54
C PRO A 176 -4.86 5.44 4.65
N GLY A 177 -5.70 4.69 3.96
CA GLY A 177 -7.16 4.85 3.96
C GLY A 177 -7.91 3.70 4.66
N PHE A 178 -7.28 3.02 5.63
CA PHE A 178 -7.83 1.80 6.24
C PHE A 178 -9.09 2.10 7.07
N LYS A 179 -10.12 1.31 6.86
CA LYS A 179 -11.37 1.37 7.63
C LYS A 179 -11.41 0.19 8.61
N ARG A 180 -12.01 0.38 9.79
CA ARG A 180 -12.19 -0.71 10.77
C ARG A 180 -12.91 -1.91 10.15
N ALA A 181 -13.94 -1.69 9.34
CA ALA A 181 -14.68 -2.76 8.67
C ALA A 181 -13.78 -3.62 7.77
N MET A 182 -12.80 -3.03 7.08
CA MET A 182 -11.82 -3.79 6.28
C MET A 182 -11.01 -4.76 7.15
N ALA A 183 -10.56 -4.29 8.31
CA ALA A 183 -9.81 -5.13 9.24
C ALA A 183 -10.68 -6.23 9.87
N GLU A 184 -11.94 -5.92 10.21
CA GLU A 184 -12.92 -6.91 10.70
C GLU A 184 -13.16 -7.98 9.64
N ASP A 185 -13.37 -7.59 8.38
CA ASP A 185 -13.57 -8.51 7.26
C ASP A 185 -12.32 -9.38 7.02
N LEU A 186 -11.09 -8.82 7.08
CA LEU A 186 -9.84 -9.58 6.96
C LEU A 186 -9.71 -10.66 8.05
N VAL A 187 -10.06 -10.32 9.30
CA VAL A 187 -10.05 -11.28 10.41
C VAL A 187 -11.10 -12.38 10.22
N MET A 188 -12.20 -12.09 9.52
CA MET A 188 -13.28 -13.06 9.27
C MET A 188 -13.07 -13.90 8.01
N GLU A 189 -12.36 -13.36 7.02
CA GLU A 189 -12.17 -13.99 5.69
C GLU A 189 -11.23 -15.20 5.76
N PHE A 190 -10.23 -15.18 6.65
CA PHE A 190 -9.16 -16.16 6.67
C PHE A 190 -9.12 -16.95 7.98
N GLU A 191 -8.75 -18.25 7.91
CA GLU A 191 -8.49 -19.08 9.10
C GLU A 191 -7.24 -18.60 9.85
N GLU A 192 -6.23 -18.11 9.12
CA GLU A 192 -5.03 -17.53 9.72
C GLU A 192 -5.23 -16.06 9.99
N VAL A 193 -5.23 -15.69 11.26
CA VAL A 193 -5.40 -14.33 11.74
C VAL A 193 -4.21 -13.88 12.59
N PRO A 194 -3.92 -12.58 12.67
CA PRO A 194 -2.90 -12.07 13.59
C PRO A 194 -3.25 -12.42 15.05
N PRO A 195 -2.25 -12.63 15.90
CA PRO A 195 -2.50 -12.86 17.33
C PRO A 195 -3.27 -11.69 17.96
N SER A 196 -4.38 -12.01 18.67
CA SER A 196 -5.17 -11.05 19.45
C SER A 196 -5.56 -9.76 18.69
N PRO A 197 -6.36 -9.84 17.62
CA PRO A 197 -6.66 -8.68 16.76
C PRO A 197 -7.55 -7.62 17.44
N GLY A 198 -8.28 -7.97 18.53
CA GLY A 198 -9.23 -7.07 19.20
C GLY A 198 -8.66 -5.71 19.58
N PRO A 199 -7.54 -5.62 20.33
CA PRO A 199 -6.95 -4.32 20.71
C PRO A 199 -6.58 -3.45 19.51
N ALA A 200 -6.11 -4.03 18.42
CA ALA A 200 -5.80 -3.28 17.19
C ALA A 200 -7.08 -2.79 16.49
N LEU A 201 -8.15 -3.59 16.47
CA LEU A 201 -9.47 -3.17 15.98
C LEU A 201 -10.04 -2.00 16.78
N ASP A 202 -9.87 -2.00 18.11
CA ASP A 202 -10.33 -0.92 18.96
C ASP A 202 -9.53 0.36 18.74
N LYS A 203 -8.19 0.27 18.66
CA LYS A 203 -7.32 1.40 18.31
C LYS A 203 -7.70 1.98 16.94
N LEU A 204 -7.91 1.11 15.92
CA LEU A 204 -8.30 1.53 14.58
C LEU A 204 -9.66 2.28 14.59
N GLY A 205 -10.62 1.77 15.37
CA GLY A 205 -11.92 2.43 15.53
C GLY A 205 -11.81 3.82 16.15
N MET A 206 -10.97 3.98 17.18
CA MET A 206 -10.71 5.27 17.82
C MET A 206 -9.98 6.26 16.90
N ALA A 207 -9.06 5.76 16.07
CA ALA A 207 -8.24 6.57 15.16
C ALA A 207 -8.93 6.95 13.84
N LYS A 208 -10.21 6.64 13.67
CA LYS A 208 -10.96 6.85 12.40
C LYS A 208 -10.82 8.26 11.83
N HIS A 209 -10.92 9.27 12.68
CA HIS A 209 -10.85 10.68 12.25
C HIS A 209 -9.41 11.08 11.93
N ASP A 210 -8.45 10.65 12.75
CA ASP A 210 -7.03 10.95 12.55
C ASP A 210 -6.52 10.34 11.21
N ILE A 211 -6.98 9.13 10.86
CA ILE A 211 -6.68 8.50 9.57
C ILE A 211 -7.28 9.32 8.42
N ALA A 212 -8.54 9.72 8.52
CA ALA A 212 -9.20 10.51 7.49
C ALA A 212 -8.52 11.88 7.28
N ASP A 213 -8.16 12.56 8.37
CA ASP A 213 -7.51 13.87 8.33
C ASP A 213 -6.09 13.78 7.76
N ALA A 214 -5.32 12.77 8.16
CA ALA A 214 -3.97 12.53 7.62
C ALA A 214 -3.98 12.14 6.13
N LEU A 215 -5.02 11.44 5.68
CA LEU A 215 -5.15 11.01 4.29
C LEU A 215 -5.26 12.20 3.32
N VAL A 216 -5.86 13.31 3.74
CA VAL A 216 -6.03 14.51 2.88
C VAL A 216 -4.69 15.02 2.35
N PRO A 217 -3.71 15.39 3.19
CA PRO A 217 -2.41 15.83 2.70
C PRO A 217 -1.62 14.70 2.04
N ILE A 218 -1.67 13.46 2.53
CA ILE A 218 -1.00 12.31 1.90
C ILE A 218 -1.45 12.15 0.45
N MET A 219 -2.76 12.10 0.19
CA MET A 219 -3.30 12.00 -1.17
C MET A 219 -2.99 13.22 -2.03
N THR A 220 -2.91 14.39 -1.43
CA THR A 220 -2.52 15.61 -2.15
C THR A 220 -1.07 15.51 -2.65
N GLY A 221 -0.15 15.09 -1.80
CA GLY A 221 1.25 14.88 -2.17
C GLY A 221 1.42 13.80 -3.24
N ILE A 222 0.77 12.65 -3.04
CA ILE A 222 0.80 11.53 -4.01
C ILE A 222 0.31 12.01 -5.39
N VAL A 223 -0.86 12.63 -5.45
CA VAL A 223 -1.47 13.06 -6.72
C VAL A 223 -0.62 14.11 -7.43
N LYS A 224 0.05 14.98 -6.66
CA LYS A 224 0.98 15.98 -7.20
C LYS A 224 2.22 15.29 -7.82
N LEU A 225 2.87 14.39 -7.09
CA LEU A 225 4.10 13.73 -7.54
C LEU A 225 3.86 12.73 -8.68
N THR A 226 2.71 12.05 -8.68
CA THR A 226 2.35 11.14 -9.76
C THR A 226 1.84 11.83 -11.02
N GLY A 227 1.55 13.13 -10.97
CA GLY A 227 0.97 13.87 -12.09
C GLY A 227 -0.44 13.39 -12.47
N TRP A 228 -1.17 12.75 -11.55
CA TRP A 228 -2.53 12.30 -11.81
C TRP A 228 -3.55 13.45 -11.87
N MET A 229 -3.24 14.57 -11.23
CA MET A 229 -3.90 15.86 -11.53
C MET A 229 -2.94 16.75 -12.35
N ARG A 230 -3.46 17.30 -13.44
CA ARG A 230 -2.82 18.43 -14.09
C ARG A 230 -3.25 19.70 -13.35
N GLU A 231 -2.29 20.59 -13.11
CA GLU A 231 -2.57 21.97 -12.71
C GLU A 231 -3.45 22.68 -13.76
#